data_7918511cd6e32e4510b6493ccf6ec092
#
_entry.id   7918511cd6e32e4510b6493ccf6ec092
#
_cell.length_a   1.000
_cell.length_b   1.000
_cell.length_c   1.000
_cell.angle_alpha   90.00
_cell.angle_beta   90.00
_cell.angle_gamma   90.00
#
_symmetry.space_group_name_H-M   'P 1'
#
loop_
_entity.id
_entity.type
_entity.pdbx_description
1 polymer ?
#
loop_
_entity_poly.entity_id
_entity_poly.type
_entity_poly.pdbx_seq_one_letter_code
_entity_poly.pdbx_strand_id
1 'polypeptide(L)'
;MKRIFLALVFALCVVFGITPPTHAGMISLEQEIEMGRETANYLEAQYGVVQDYALQERINNIGQRLAAVCGRNEIQYSFKVLNSNEVNALACPGGFIYVFKGLIDYMPSDTELAGVIGHEVGHVAKKHTVNSIEKQMWTTLALIVATGGRGGMGLIGAAQQALFAGYSRTDERGADKEGFYNTVKAGFNPYAMLITASKLEDLAAQGGGANYGLFSSHPEPEERVKRINKYLKEYDITPMVVLNDNGVATITEGDWTFNIGQDIGSTKAEYRAYMLAGSLWVARQRGPINPDYFVVYDNGSYAHIYYDDIQLLTVYNQDAVGITPDAGSYAAACTKMLREWVPIANYNDKLKKDAAFAAEQKRLAEEQKKLEKEQAKKAKEEQKRLEKERKAKEKAEKKRLEEERKAREKAEKEAKKKAA
;
A
#
# COMPACT_ATOMS: atom_id res chain seq x y z
N MET A 1 -44.87 13.28 9.31
CA MET A 1 -44.81 11.88 9.79
C MET A 1 -43.41 11.23 9.66
N LYS A 2 -42.69 11.38 8.53
CA LYS A 2 -41.34 10.75 8.36
C LYS A 2 -40.26 11.22 9.34
N ARG A 3 -40.25 12.51 9.72
CA ARG A 3 -39.26 13.05 10.70
C ARG A 3 -39.56 12.61 12.15
N ILE A 4 -40.80 12.30 12.47
CA ILE A 4 -41.22 11.83 13.80
C ILE A 4 -40.86 10.37 13.99
N PHE A 5 -40.92 9.54 12.94
CA PHE A 5 -40.56 8.13 13.00
C PHE A 5 -39.03 7.93 13.17
N LEU A 6 -38.21 8.72 12.45
CA LEU A 6 -36.76 8.71 12.63
C LEU A 6 -36.33 9.17 14.04
N ALA A 7 -37.00 10.19 14.55
CA ALA A 7 -36.76 10.68 15.91
C ALA A 7 -37.19 9.66 16.98
N LEU A 8 -38.27 8.89 16.74
CA LEU A 8 -38.73 7.82 17.64
C LEU A 8 -37.78 6.64 17.68
N VAL A 9 -37.22 6.21 16.52
CA VAL A 9 -36.21 5.17 16.47
C VAL A 9 -34.94 5.61 17.18
N PHE A 10 -34.49 6.86 16.98
CA PHE A 10 -33.33 7.42 17.67
C PHE A 10 -33.55 7.52 19.20
N ALA A 11 -34.77 7.94 19.61
CA ALA A 11 -35.15 8.04 21.01
C ALA A 11 -35.23 6.64 21.69
N LEU A 12 -35.68 5.60 20.95
CA LEU A 12 -35.74 4.25 21.48
C LEU A 12 -34.31 3.68 21.75
N CYS A 13 -33.35 3.96 20.87
CA CYS A 13 -31.95 3.58 21.05
C CYS A 13 -31.30 4.24 22.29
N VAL A 14 -31.65 5.52 22.55
CA VAL A 14 -31.13 6.26 23.69
C VAL A 14 -31.76 5.79 25.01
N VAL A 15 -33.04 5.41 25.01
CA VAL A 15 -33.75 4.94 26.22
C VAL A 15 -33.31 3.54 26.66
N PHE A 16 -32.88 2.69 25.74
CA PHE A 16 -32.43 1.33 26.07
C PHE A 16 -30.92 1.20 26.24
N GLY A 17 -30.15 2.31 26.22
CA GLY A 17 -28.70 2.26 26.41
C GLY A 17 -27.95 1.46 25.35
N ILE A 18 -28.60 1.20 24.20
CA ILE A 18 -27.99 0.55 23.04
C ILE A 18 -27.21 1.64 22.31
N THR A 19 -25.96 1.84 22.72
CA THR A 19 -25.02 2.55 21.85
C THR A 19 -24.96 1.78 20.54
N PRO A 20 -25.26 2.42 19.38
CA PRO A 20 -25.06 1.74 18.10
C PRO A 20 -23.61 1.27 18.09
N PRO A 21 -23.34 -0.01 17.75
CA PRO A 21 -21.98 -0.48 17.68
C PRO A 21 -21.22 0.40 16.69
N THR A 22 -20.24 1.12 17.20
CA THR A 22 -19.34 1.92 16.39
C THR A 22 -18.56 0.93 15.50
N HIS A 23 -18.93 0.89 14.20
CA HIS A 23 -18.26 0.13 13.14
C HIS A 23 -18.36 -1.42 13.16
N ALA A 24 -19.36 -2.04 13.72
CA ALA A 24 -19.68 -3.42 13.33
C ALA A 24 -20.43 -3.36 11.98
N GLY A 25 -19.79 -3.80 10.89
CA GLY A 25 -20.46 -4.02 9.60
C GLY A 25 -21.67 -4.96 9.78
N MET A 26 -22.64 -4.89 8.88
CA MET A 26 -23.81 -5.80 8.90
C MET A 26 -23.42 -7.25 8.58
N ILE A 27 -22.30 -7.43 7.88
CA ILE A 27 -21.80 -8.72 7.41
C ILE A 27 -20.66 -9.16 8.33
N SER A 28 -20.83 -10.31 9.02
CA SER A 28 -19.77 -10.89 9.83
C SER A 28 -18.65 -11.45 8.97
N LEU A 29 -17.48 -11.71 9.58
CA LEU A 29 -16.35 -12.33 8.87
C LEU A 29 -16.71 -13.70 8.28
N GLU A 30 -17.46 -14.51 9.03
CA GLU A 30 -17.93 -15.83 8.59
C GLU A 30 -18.87 -15.72 7.39
N GLN A 31 -19.79 -14.75 7.43
CA GLN A 31 -20.70 -14.46 6.33
C GLN A 31 -19.96 -13.96 5.10
N GLU A 32 -18.95 -13.12 5.27
CA GLU A 32 -18.07 -12.67 4.18
C GLU A 32 -17.35 -13.83 3.52
N ILE A 33 -16.74 -14.72 4.30
CA ILE A 33 -16.02 -15.90 3.78
C ILE A 33 -16.97 -16.85 3.05
N GLU A 34 -18.18 -17.06 3.59
CA GLU A 34 -19.17 -17.93 2.97
C GLU A 34 -19.67 -17.37 1.63
N MET A 35 -20.02 -16.07 1.58
CA MET A 35 -20.36 -15.39 0.33
C MET A 35 -19.23 -15.49 -0.71
N GLY A 36 -18.00 -15.32 -0.27
CA GLY A 36 -16.83 -15.47 -1.13
C GLY A 36 -16.68 -16.86 -1.68
N ARG A 37 -16.87 -17.90 -0.85
CA ARG A 37 -16.78 -19.30 -1.26
C ARG A 37 -17.85 -19.67 -2.30
N GLU A 38 -19.09 -19.24 -2.08
CA GLU A 38 -20.18 -19.46 -3.02
C GLU A 38 -19.95 -18.74 -4.35
N THR A 39 -19.46 -17.49 -4.29
CA THR A 39 -19.08 -16.73 -5.49
C THR A 39 -17.91 -17.39 -6.23
N ALA A 40 -16.91 -17.89 -5.49
CA ALA A 40 -15.80 -18.65 -6.02
C ALA A 40 -16.26 -19.92 -6.76
N ASN A 41 -17.12 -20.72 -6.13
CA ASN A 41 -17.70 -21.92 -6.73
C ASN A 41 -18.45 -21.59 -8.04
N TYR A 42 -19.21 -20.50 -8.05
CA TYR A 42 -19.91 -20.03 -9.26
C TYR A 42 -18.95 -19.70 -10.39
N LEU A 43 -17.88 -18.91 -10.10
CA LEU A 43 -16.88 -18.53 -11.11
C LEU A 43 -16.11 -19.74 -11.64
N GLU A 44 -15.71 -20.66 -10.76
CA GLU A 44 -15.01 -21.88 -11.14
C GLU A 44 -15.91 -22.82 -11.99
N ALA A 45 -17.19 -22.88 -11.71
CA ALA A 45 -18.16 -23.64 -12.53
C ALA A 45 -18.39 -22.98 -13.90
N GLN A 46 -18.41 -21.64 -13.95
CA GLN A 46 -18.68 -20.90 -15.18
C GLN A 46 -17.50 -20.89 -16.15
N TYR A 47 -16.28 -20.64 -15.65
CA TYR A 47 -15.09 -20.43 -16.49
C TYR A 47 -14.13 -21.62 -16.51
N GLY A 48 -14.23 -22.51 -15.53
CA GLY A 48 -13.23 -23.55 -15.29
C GLY A 48 -11.91 -22.99 -14.73
N VAL A 49 -11.20 -23.83 -13.98
CA VAL A 49 -9.84 -23.51 -13.47
C VAL A 49 -8.82 -24.09 -14.43
N VAL A 50 -7.82 -23.29 -14.80
CA VAL A 50 -6.72 -23.75 -15.66
C VAL A 50 -5.94 -24.87 -14.95
N GLN A 51 -5.70 -25.99 -15.66
CA GLN A 51 -5.04 -27.18 -15.13
C GLN A 51 -3.52 -27.19 -15.36
N ASP A 52 -2.90 -26.01 -15.43
CA ASP A 52 -1.45 -25.85 -15.49
C ASP A 52 -0.93 -25.57 -14.09
N TYR A 53 -0.29 -26.57 -13.49
CA TYR A 53 0.23 -26.47 -12.12
C TYR A 53 1.27 -25.36 -11.96
N ALA A 54 2.20 -25.24 -12.92
CA ALA A 54 3.27 -24.24 -12.85
C ALA A 54 2.70 -22.80 -12.91
N LEU A 55 1.70 -22.58 -13.78
CA LEU A 55 0.99 -21.31 -13.87
C LEU A 55 0.19 -20.99 -12.61
N GLN A 56 -0.51 -21.97 -12.05
CA GLN A 56 -1.26 -21.83 -10.80
C GLN A 56 -0.33 -21.47 -9.64
N GLU A 57 0.79 -22.20 -9.52
CA GLU A 57 1.79 -21.95 -8.49
C GLU A 57 2.42 -20.56 -8.62
N ARG A 58 2.76 -20.14 -9.84
CA ARG A 58 3.28 -18.79 -10.13
C ARG A 58 2.34 -17.69 -9.64
N ILE A 59 1.06 -17.75 -10.00
CA ILE A 59 0.04 -16.77 -9.59
C ILE A 59 -0.16 -16.81 -8.07
N ASN A 60 -0.24 -18.00 -7.48
CA ASN A 60 -0.37 -18.14 -6.04
C ASN A 60 0.83 -17.56 -5.30
N ASN A 61 2.07 -17.79 -5.76
CA ASN A 61 3.27 -17.26 -5.13
C ASN A 61 3.31 -15.72 -5.14
N ILE A 62 2.96 -15.09 -6.27
CA ILE A 62 2.82 -13.63 -6.35
C ILE A 62 1.77 -13.14 -5.35
N GLY A 63 0.59 -13.78 -5.36
CA GLY A 63 -0.53 -13.39 -4.52
C GLY A 63 -0.25 -13.53 -3.02
N GLN A 64 0.34 -14.66 -2.58
CA GLN A 64 0.66 -14.89 -1.18
C GLN A 64 1.68 -13.89 -0.63
N ARG A 65 2.68 -13.49 -1.43
CA ARG A 65 3.62 -12.44 -1.05
C ARG A 65 2.92 -11.09 -0.82
N LEU A 66 1.95 -10.75 -1.66
CA LEU A 66 1.15 -9.53 -1.52
C LEU A 66 0.20 -9.61 -0.33
N ALA A 67 -0.47 -10.74 -0.14
CA ALA A 67 -1.36 -11.00 0.98
C ALA A 67 -0.64 -10.90 2.33
N ALA A 68 0.60 -11.40 2.42
CA ALA A 68 1.40 -11.37 3.65
C ALA A 68 1.67 -9.96 4.18
N VAL A 69 1.58 -8.93 3.35
CA VAL A 69 1.91 -7.53 3.70
C VAL A 69 0.71 -6.58 3.68
N CYS A 70 -0.48 -7.04 3.24
CA CYS A 70 -1.66 -6.18 3.04
C CYS A 70 -2.35 -5.73 4.34
N GLY A 71 -1.95 -6.28 5.49
CA GLY A 71 -2.47 -5.92 6.81
C GLY A 71 -3.82 -6.53 7.17
N ARG A 72 -4.43 -7.35 6.29
CA ARG A 72 -5.67 -8.08 6.55
C ARG A 72 -5.39 -9.56 6.72
N ASN A 73 -5.00 -9.97 7.94
CA ASN A 73 -4.52 -11.31 8.26
C ASN A 73 -5.59 -12.24 8.85
N GLU A 74 -6.81 -11.75 9.06
CA GLU A 74 -7.92 -12.53 9.62
C GLU A 74 -8.61 -13.45 8.60
N ILE A 75 -8.24 -13.35 7.32
CA ILE A 75 -8.75 -14.20 6.23
C ILE A 75 -7.62 -14.99 5.58
N GLN A 76 -7.99 -16.11 4.99
CA GLN A 76 -7.09 -16.90 4.16
C GLN A 76 -7.24 -16.51 2.69
N TYR A 77 -6.14 -16.09 2.06
CA TYR A 77 -6.16 -15.74 0.64
C TYR A 77 -5.99 -16.96 -0.26
N SER A 78 -6.75 -16.99 -1.35
CA SER A 78 -6.69 -18.00 -2.41
C SER A 78 -6.57 -17.34 -3.77
N PHE A 79 -5.60 -17.76 -4.56
CA PHE A 79 -5.33 -17.21 -5.90
C PHE A 79 -5.44 -18.32 -6.93
N LYS A 80 -6.32 -18.16 -7.93
CA LYS A 80 -6.53 -19.15 -8.99
C LYS A 80 -6.59 -18.49 -10.37
N VAL A 81 -6.25 -19.27 -11.40
CA VAL A 81 -6.36 -18.85 -12.80
C VAL A 81 -7.62 -19.45 -13.42
N LEU A 82 -8.50 -18.58 -13.94
CA LEU A 82 -9.69 -18.98 -14.68
C LEU A 82 -9.38 -19.13 -16.17
N ASN A 83 -10.01 -20.16 -16.79
CA ASN A 83 -9.85 -20.48 -18.20
C ASN A 83 -10.78 -19.62 -19.07
N SER A 84 -10.39 -18.35 -19.24
CA SER A 84 -11.09 -17.40 -20.11
C SER A 84 -10.07 -16.53 -20.85
N ASN A 85 -10.38 -16.14 -22.08
CA ASN A 85 -9.57 -15.23 -22.88
C ASN A 85 -9.82 -13.75 -22.56
N GLU A 86 -10.69 -13.44 -21.62
CA GLU A 86 -10.92 -12.08 -21.16
C GLU A 86 -9.67 -11.51 -20.47
N VAL A 87 -9.38 -10.23 -20.74
CA VAL A 87 -8.38 -9.48 -19.97
C VAL A 87 -9.04 -9.00 -18.70
N ASN A 88 -9.03 -9.84 -17.64
CA ASN A 88 -9.76 -9.57 -16.41
C ASN A 88 -9.10 -10.20 -15.17
N ALA A 89 -9.40 -9.62 -14.00
CA ALA A 89 -9.15 -10.18 -12.68
C ALA A 89 -10.32 -9.83 -11.75
N LEU A 90 -10.54 -10.59 -10.69
CA LEU A 90 -11.67 -10.41 -9.80
C LEU A 90 -11.29 -10.70 -8.35
N ALA A 91 -11.67 -9.80 -7.44
CA ALA A 91 -11.54 -9.95 -6.00
C ALA A 91 -12.89 -10.24 -5.34
N CYS A 92 -13.16 -11.50 -4.99
CA CYS A 92 -14.34 -11.89 -4.24
C CYS A 92 -14.18 -11.61 -2.74
N PRO A 93 -15.29 -11.48 -1.97
CA PRO A 93 -15.24 -11.43 -0.53
C PRO A 93 -14.42 -12.57 0.09
N GLY A 94 -13.92 -12.41 1.30
CA GLY A 94 -13.22 -13.48 2.03
C GLY A 94 -11.86 -13.91 1.48
N GLY A 95 -11.29 -13.17 0.48
CA GLY A 95 -9.92 -13.39 0.02
C GLY A 95 -9.76 -14.31 -1.18
N PHE A 96 -10.83 -14.63 -1.92
CA PHE A 96 -10.75 -15.41 -3.15
C PHE A 96 -10.46 -14.46 -4.32
N ILE A 97 -9.30 -14.61 -4.95
CA ILE A 97 -8.84 -13.76 -6.06
C ILE A 97 -8.60 -14.61 -7.29
N TYR A 98 -9.11 -14.15 -8.41
CA TYR A 98 -9.04 -14.82 -9.70
C TYR A 98 -8.34 -13.95 -10.72
N VAL A 99 -7.42 -14.57 -11.48
CA VAL A 99 -6.77 -13.96 -12.65
C VAL A 99 -7.19 -14.74 -13.88
N PHE A 100 -7.66 -14.08 -14.91
CA PHE A 100 -8.08 -14.74 -16.14
C PHE A 100 -6.86 -15.02 -17.02
N LYS A 101 -6.88 -16.16 -17.72
CA LYS A 101 -5.77 -16.55 -18.60
C LYS A 101 -5.47 -15.48 -19.66
N GLY A 102 -6.49 -14.84 -20.23
CA GLY A 102 -6.31 -13.76 -21.21
C GLY A 102 -5.57 -12.54 -20.65
N LEU A 103 -5.73 -12.25 -19.34
CA LEU A 103 -4.93 -11.21 -18.68
C LEU A 103 -3.45 -11.61 -18.56
N ILE A 104 -3.17 -12.87 -18.23
CA ILE A 104 -1.80 -13.37 -18.12
C ILE A 104 -1.12 -13.36 -19.49
N ASP A 105 -1.84 -13.72 -20.56
CA ASP A 105 -1.32 -13.68 -21.92
C ASP A 105 -1.02 -12.24 -22.37
N TYR A 106 -1.81 -11.25 -21.90
CA TYR A 106 -1.60 -9.83 -22.19
C TYR A 106 -0.52 -9.19 -21.30
N MET A 107 -0.36 -9.65 -20.06
CA MET A 107 0.59 -9.17 -19.06
C MET A 107 1.48 -10.32 -18.56
N PRO A 108 2.46 -10.76 -19.37
CA PRO A 108 3.14 -12.04 -19.12
C PRO A 108 4.22 -11.99 -18.04
N SER A 109 4.69 -10.81 -17.61
CA SER A 109 5.75 -10.69 -16.60
C SER A 109 5.20 -10.72 -15.17
N ASP A 110 6.02 -11.21 -14.21
CA ASP A 110 5.67 -11.18 -12.78
C ASP A 110 5.49 -9.74 -12.26
N THR A 111 6.21 -8.79 -12.84
CA THR A 111 6.05 -7.37 -12.52
C THR A 111 4.63 -6.88 -12.85
N GLU A 112 4.13 -7.17 -14.06
CA GLU A 112 2.79 -6.79 -14.49
C GLU A 112 1.72 -7.49 -13.65
N LEU A 113 1.88 -8.80 -13.44
CA LEU A 113 0.95 -9.59 -12.64
C LEU A 113 0.90 -9.14 -11.18
N ALA A 114 2.05 -8.75 -10.60
CA ALA A 114 2.10 -8.21 -9.25
C ALA A 114 1.34 -6.88 -9.14
N GLY A 115 1.34 -6.06 -10.20
CA GLY A 115 0.55 -4.83 -10.25
C GLY A 115 -0.96 -5.11 -10.22
N VAL A 116 -1.44 -6.04 -11.06
CA VAL A 116 -2.86 -6.43 -11.07
C VAL A 116 -3.27 -7.08 -9.75
N ILE A 117 -2.54 -8.12 -9.33
CA ILE A 117 -2.88 -8.88 -8.11
C ILE A 117 -2.78 -7.99 -6.88
N GLY A 118 -1.83 -7.04 -6.84
CA GLY A 118 -1.70 -6.05 -5.78
C GLY A 118 -2.94 -5.15 -5.68
N HIS A 119 -3.50 -4.73 -6.81
CA HIS A 119 -4.75 -3.99 -6.88
C HIS A 119 -5.93 -4.81 -6.34
N GLU A 120 -6.06 -6.08 -6.76
CA GLU A 120 -7.11 -6.98 -6.28
C GLU A 120 -7.01 -7.27 -4.78
N VAL A 121 -5.78 -7.50 -4.28
CA VAL A 121 -5.52 -7.61 -2.83
C VAL A 121 -5.90 -6.32 -2.12
N GLY A 122 -5.69 -5.16 -2.74
CA GLY A 122 -6.13 -3.85 -2.22
C GLY A 122 -7.65 -3.78 -2.04
N HIS A 123 -8.44 -4.28 -3.01
CA HIS A 123 -9.90 -4.38 -2.88
C HIS A 123 -10.33 -5.26 -1.71
N VAL A 124 -9.71 -6.42 -1.55
CA VAL A 124 -9.98 -7.32 -0.42
C VAL A 124 -9.59 -6.68 0.90
N ALA A 125 -8.38 -6.09 1.00
CA ALA A 125 -7.88 -5.47 2.22
C ALA A 125 -8.78 -4.32 2.71
N LYS A 126 -9.36 -3.54 1.79
CA LYS A 126 -10.30 -2.46 2.08
C LYS A 126 -11.77 -2.92 2.18
N LYS A 127 -12.06 -4.21 1.98
CA LYS A 127 -13.43 -4.76 2.03
C LYS A 127 -14.38 -4.10 1.01
N HIS A 128 -13.88 -3.66 -0.16
CA HIS A 128 -14.68 -2.87 -1.10
C HIS A 128 -15.93 -3.61 -1.56
N THR A 129 -15.83 -4.91 -1.91
CA THR A 129 -16.98 -5.74 -2.29
C THR A 129 -18.00 -5.87 -1.15
N VAL A 130 -17.55 -6.12 0.07
CA VAL A 130 -18.39 -6.21 1.28
C VAL A 130 -19.13 -4.91 1.52
N ASN A 131 -18.41 -3.79 1.52
CA ASN A 131 -18.99 -2.45 1.71
C ASN A 131 -20.03 -2.11 0.63
N SER A 132 -19.80 -2.54 -0.62
CA SER A 132 -20.75 -2.38 -1.73
C SER A 132 -22.01 -3.19 -1.49
N ILE A 133 -21.90 -4.43 -1.03
CA ILE A 133 -23.02 -5.29 -0.67
C ILE A 133 -23.83 -4.68 0.48
N GLU A 134 -23.17 -4.26 1.55
CA GLU A 134 -23.82 -3.59 2.69
C GLU A 134 -24.60 -2.35 2.27
N LYS A 135 -24.00 -1.53 1.41
CA LYS A 135 -24.66 -0.33 0.86
C LYS A 135 -25.91 -0.68 0.04
N GLN A 136 -25.84 -1.75 -0.78
CA GLN A 136 -26.99 -2.23 -1.54
C GLN A 136 -28.09 -2.78 -0.61
N MET A 137 -27.72 -3.51 0.45
CA MET A 137 -28.66 -4.01 1.46
C MET A 137 -29.39 -2.85 2.16
N TRP A 138 -28.70 -1.80 2.59
CA TRP A 138 -29.31 -0.63 3.18
C TRP A 138 -30.25 0.07 2.20
N THR A 139 -29.86 0.20 0.94
CA THR A 139 -30.69 0.81 -0.11
C THR A 139 -31.97 0.00 -0.35
N THR A 140 -31.83 -1.33 -0.44
CA THR A 140 -32.95 -2.25 -0.62
C THR A 140 -33.91 -2.22 0.58
N LEU A 141 -33.37 -2.24 1.80
CA LEU A 141 -34.19 -2.15 3.03
C LEU A 141 -34.98 -0.81 3.08
N ALA A 142 -34.32 0.29 2.76
CA ALA A 142 -34.97 1.59 2.70
C ALA A 142 -36.10 1.64 1.65
N LEU A 143 -35.91 1.00 0.49
CA LEU A 143 -36.90 0.87 -0.58
C LEU A 143 -38.07 0.01 -0.14
N ILE A 144 -37.83 -1.17 0.47
CA ILE A 144 -38.87 -2.07 1.02
C ILE A 144 -39.72 -1.30 2.05
N VAL A 145 -39.09 -0.59 2.99
CA VAL A 145 -39.81 0.20 3.99
C VAL A 145 -40.62 1.34 3.34
N ALA A 146 -40.09 1.97 2.29
CA ALA A 146 -40.78 3.08 1.60
C ALA A 146 -41.96 2.63 0.74
N THR A 147 -41.90 1.41 0.16
CA THR A 147 -42.88 0.90 -0.83
C THR A 147 -43.80 -0.19 -0.27
N GLY A 148 -43.54 -0.70 0.95
CA GLY A 148 -44.25 -1.88 1.48
C GLY A 148 -44.02 -3.15 0.63
N GLY A 149 -42.95 -3.17 -0.17
CA GLY A 149 -42.69 -4.17 -1.21
C GLY A 149 -42.13 -5.48 -0.68
N ARG A 150 -42.34 -6.50 -1.49
CA ARG A 150 -41.78 -7.85 -1.30
C ARG A 150 -40.56 -7.98 -2.19
N GLY A 151 -39.46 -8.42 -1.67
CA GLY A 151 -38.29 -8.82 -2.45
C GLY A 151 -36.96 -8.42 -1.78
N GLY A 152 -36.19 -9.43 -1.42
CA GLY A 152 -34.77 -9.30 -1.06
C GLY A 152 -33.96 -10.24 -1.94
N MET A 153 -32.91 -9.73 -2.56
CA MET A 153 -31.90 -10.58 -3.17
C MET A 153 -31.13 -11.25 -2.03
N GLY A 154 -30.90 -12.57 -2.11
CA GLY A 154 -30.04 -13.24 -1.14
C GLY A 154 -28.61 -12.66 -1.14
N LEU A 155 -27.88 -12.84 -0.06
CA LEU A 155 -26.49 -12.32 0.09
C LEU A 155 -25.57 -12.76 -1.05
N ILE A 156 -25.74 -13.98 -1.56
CA ILE A 156 -24.95 -14.55 -2.66
C ILE A 156 -25.22 -13.79 -3.97
N GLY A 157 -26.52 -13.59 -4.31
CA GLY A 157 -26.87 -12.80 -5.50
C GLY A 157 -26.40 -11.35 -5.42
N ALA A 158 -26.42 -10.75 -4.22
CA ALA A 158 -25.87 -9.41 -4.00
C ALA A 158 -24.34 -9.39 -4.17
N ALA A 159 -23.62 -10.42 -3.73
CA ALA A 159 -22.17 -10.53 -3.92
C ALA A 159 -21.80 -10.66 -5.40
N GLN A 160 -22.50 -11.50 -6.16
CA GLN A 160 -22.31 -11.64 -7.60
C GLN A 160 -22.61 -10.33 -8.34
N GLN A 161 -23.73 -9.68 -8.02
CA GLN A 161 -24.07 -8.40 -8.62
C GLN A 161 -23.04 -7.31 -8.29
N ALA A 162 -22.57 -7.23 -7.05
CA ALA A 162 -21.56 -6.25 -6.65
C ALA A 162 -20.23 -6.46 -7.39
N LEU A 163 -19.82 -7.71 -7.60
CA LEU A 163 -18.60 -8.07 -8.33
C LEU A 163 -18.63 -7.59 -9.79
N PHE A 164 -19.79 -7.71 -10.46
CA PHE A 164 -19.93 -7.32 -11.87
C PHE A 164 -20.43 -5.88 -12.07
N ALA A 165 -20.91 -5.21 -11.03
CA ALA A 165 -21.37 -3.81 -11.13
C ALA A 165 -20.25 -2.78 -11.20
N GLY A 166 -19.00 -3.21 -10.93
CA GLY A 166 -17.84 -2.33 -10.85
C GLY A 166 -17.76 -1.54 -9.53
N TYR A 167 -16.56 -1.09 -9.25
CA TYR A 167 -16.25 -0.34 -8.05
C TYR A 167 -16.45 1.18 -8.23
N SER A 168 -16.70 1.88 -7.13
CA SER A 168 -16.74 3.33 -7.17
C SER A 168 -15.32 3.91 -7.38
N ARG A 169 -15.25 5.14 -7.92
CA ARG A 169 -13.96 5.86 -8.05
C ARG A 169 -13.19 5.97 -6.73
N THR A 170 -13.89 6.03 -5.60
CA THR A 170 -13.26 6.07 -4.27
C THR A 170 -12.66 4.73 -3.91
N ASP A 171 -13.33 3.63 -4.23
CA ASP A 171 -12.85 2.27 -3.98
C ASP A 171 -11.60 2.00 -4.85
N GLU A 172 -11.63 2.41 -6.13
CA GLU A 172 -10.49 2.32 -7.04
C GLU A 172 -9.25 3.07 -6.50
N ARG A 173 -9.46 4.30 -5.99
CA ARG A 173 -8.36 5.07 -5.36
C ARG A 173 -7.80 4.37 -4.13
N GLY A 174 -8.68 3.74 -3.36
CA GLY A 174 -8.30 2.94 -2.20
C GLY A 174 -7.47 1.72 -2.59
N ALA A 175 -7.94 0.96 -3.59
CA ALA A 175 -7.25 -0.22 -4.11
C ALA A 175 -5.92 0.12 -4.79
N ASP A 176 -5.86 1.18 -5.60
CA ASP A 176 -4.59 1.67 -6.20
C ASP A 176 -3.57 2.04 -5.13
N LYS A 177 -4.00 2.74 -4.07
CA LYS A 177 -3.11 3.14 -2.99
C LYS A 177 -2.57 1.93 -2.23
N GLU A 178 -3.45 1.07 -1.74
CA GLU A 178 -3.05 -0.14 -1.01
C GLU A 178 -2.25 -1.09 -1.90
N GLY A 179 -2.69 -1.30 -3.13
CA GLY A 179 -2.00 -2.15 -4.11
C GLY A 179 -0.58 -1.67 -4.36
N PHE A 180 -0.38 -0.36 -4.57
CA PHE A 180 0.95 0.22 -4.78
C PHE A 180 1.88 -0.04 -3.57
N TYR A 181 1.48 0.34 -2.36
CA TYR A 181 2.34 0.18 -1.19
C TYR A 181 2.57 -1.29 -0.85
N ASN A 182 1.57 -2.15 -1.00
CA ASN A 182 1.71 -3.59 -0.78
C ASN A 182 2.66 -4.22 -1.81
N THR A 183 2.61 -3.80 -3.08
CA THR A 183 3.51 -4.30 -4.13
C THR A 183 4.96 -3.97 -3.81
N VAL A 184 5.25 -2.71 -3.42
CA VAL A 184 6.60 -2.30 -3.01
C VAL A 184 7.04 -3.03 -1.73
N LYS A 185 6.17 -3.11 -0.72
CA LYS A 185 6.45 -3.77 0.56
C LYS A 185 6.70 -5.27 0.43
N ALA A 186 6.02 -5.93 -0.52
CA ALA A 186 6.24 -7.33 -0.85
C ALA A 186 7.54 -7.58 -1.64
N GLY A 187 8.32 -6.54 -1.94
CA GLY A 187 9.58 -6.62 -2.66
C GLY A 187 9.43 -6.83 -4.16
N PHE A 188 8.30 -6.43 -4.74
CA PHE A 188 8.13 -6.36 -6.19
C PHE A 188 8.63 -5.04 -6.75
N ASN A 189 8.75 -4.99 -8.07
CA ASN A 189 9.14 -3.80 -8.81
C ASN A 189 8.21 -2.61 -8.49
N PRO A 190 8.74 -1.44 -8.08
CA PRO A 190 7.93 -0.29 -7.70
C PRO A 190 7.09 0.29 -8.85
N TYR A 191 7.49 0.04 -10.10
CA TYR A 191 6.73 0.44 -11.28
C TYR A 191 5.61 -0.54 -11.68
N ALA A 192 5.44 -1.67 -10.97
CA ALA A 192 4.46 -2.70 -11.31
C ALA A 192 3.05 -2.12 -11.56
N MET A 193 2.54 -1.36 -10.60
CA MET A 193 1.23 -0.72 -10.71
C MET A 193 1.16 0.32 -11.84
N LEU A 194 2.25 1.07 -12.09
CA LEU A 194 2.32 2.03 -13.20
C LEU A 194 2.22 1.32 -14.54
N ILE A 195 3.04 0.29 -14.75
CA ILE A 195 3.06 -0.51 -15.98
C ILE A 195 1.67 -1.10 -16.24
N THR A 196 1.07 -1.70 -15.23
CA THR A 196 -0.28 -2.29 -15.31
C THR A 196 -1.33 -1.25 -15.71
N ALA A 197 -1.37 -0.09 -15.02
CA ALA A 197 -2.33 0.97 -15.32
C ALA A 197 -2.13 1.56 -16.72
N SER A 198 -0.87 1.77 -17.14
CA SER A 198 -0.55 2.30 -18.47
C SER A 198 -0.89 1.31 -19.59
N LYS A 199 -0.65 0.01 -19.41
CA LYS A 199 -1.07 -1.01 -20.39
C LYS A 199 -2.60 -1.09 -20.50
N LEU A 200 -3.33 -0.92 -19.42
CA LEU A 200 -4.79 -0.85 -19.45
C LEU A 200 -5.27 0.41 -20.15
N GLU A 201 -4.61 1.56 -19.93
CA GLU A 201 -4.90 2.80 -20.66
C GLU A 201 -4.67 2.64 -22.18
N ASP A 202 -3.55 2.00 -22.58
CA ASP A 202 -3.27 1.67 -23.98
C ASP A 202 -4.34 0.77 -24.58
N LEU A 203 -4.78 -0.25 -23.87
CA LEU A 203 -5.81 -1.18 -24.33
C LEU A 203 -7.17 -0.47 -24.50
N ALA A 204 -7.51 0.43 -23.59
CA ALA A 204 -8.71 1.28 -23.70
C ALA A 204 -8.65 2.19 -24.91
N ALA A 205 -7.51 2.82 -25.17
CA ALA A 205 -7.30 3.70 -26.34
C ALA A 205 -7.42 2.97 -27.68
N GLN A 206 -7.12 1.66 -27.72
CA GLN A 206 -7.27 0.82 -28.92
C GLN A 206 -8.72 0.39 -29.20
N GLY A 207 -9.71 0.91 -28.47
CA GLY A 207 -11.12 0.57 -28.63
C GLY A 207 -11.52 -0.74 -27.94
N GLY A 208 -10.63 -1.33 -27.13
CA GLY A 208 -10.84 -2.55 -26.40
C GLY A 208 -11.83 -2.44 -25.23
N GLY A 209 -12.27 -1.21 -24.89
CA GLY A 209 -12.99 -0.95 -23.63
C GLY A 209 -14.38 -1.61 -23.50
N ALA A 210 -15.06 -1.90 -24.60
CA ALA A 210 -16.44 -2.44 -24.54
C ALA A 210 -16.53 -3.96 -24.28
N ASN A 211 -15.45 -4.71 -24.55
CA ASN A 211 -15.44 -6.18 -24.48
C ASN A 211 -14.48 -6.75 -23.42
N TYR A 212 -13.82 -5.92 -22.65
CA TYR A 212 -12.85 -6.34 -21.63
C TYR A 212 -13.44 -6.10 -20.24
N GLY A 213 -13.72 -7.17 -19.50
CA GLY A 213 -14.36 -7.16 -18.20
C GLY A 213 -13.71 -6.22 -17.18
N LEU A 214 -12.38 -6.04 -17.26
CA LEU A 214 -11.62 -5.19 -16.37
C LEU A 214 -12.01 -3.70 -16.43
N PHE A 215 -12.41 -3.17 -17.60
CA PHE A 215 -12.85 -1.77 -17.74
C PHE A 215 -14.25 -1.50 -17.20
N SER A 216 -15.11 -2.53 -17.20
CA SER A 216 -16.43 -2.39 -16.61
C SER A 216 -16.39 -2.39 -15.09
N SER A 217 -15.45 -3.13 -14.50
CA SER A 217 -15.25 -3.22 -13.05
C SER A 217 -14.31 -2.14 -12.49
N HIS A 218 -13.33 -1.62 -13.29
CA HIS A 218 -12.29 -0.68 -12.84
C HIS A 218 -12.19 0.55 -13.75
N PRO A 219 -13.00 1.59 -13.51
CA PRO A 219 -13.02 2.80 -14.35
C PRO A 219 -11.79 3.71 -14.18
N GLU A 220 -11.61 4.64 -15.14
CA GLU A 220 -10.66 5.77 -15.11
C GLU A 220 -9.16 5.40 -15.22
N PRO A 221 -8.69 4.71 -16.26
CA PRO A 221 -7.28 4.34 -16.38
C PRO A 221 -6.31 5.54 -16.36
N GLU A 222 -6.61 6.65 -17.05
CA GLU A 222 -5.76 7.86 -17.07
C GLU A 222 -5.53 8.48 -15.68
N GLU A 223 -6.57 8.55 -14.85
CA GLU A 223 -6.46 9.09 -13.50
C GLU A 223 -5.67 8.15 -12.58
N ARG A 224 -5.67 6.85 -12.87
CA ARG A 224 -4.87 5.84 -12.15
C ARG A 224 -3.39 6.05 -12.39
N VAL A 225 -2.96 6.23 -13.65
CA VAL A 225 -1.57 6.53 -14.03
C VAL A 225 -1.05 7.78 -13.30
N LYS A 226 -1.83 8.87 -13.30
CA LYS A 226 -1.47 10.11 -12.60
C LYS A 226 -1.30 9.91 -11.09
N ARG A 227 -2.19 9.13 -10.46
CA ARG A 227 -2.11 8.84 -9.01
C ARG A 227 -0.89 7.99 -8.66
N ILE A 228 -0.63 6.94 -9.42
CA ILE A 228 0.50 6.04 -9.18
C ILE A 228 1.82 6.80 -9.35
N ASN A 229 1.94 7.65 -10.35
CA ASN A 229 3.11 8.53 -10.51
C ASN A 229 3.33 9.46 -9.30
N LYS A 230 2.25 9.87 -8.61
CA LYS A 230 2.39 10.64 -7.36
C LYS A 230 2.96 9.77 -6.23
N TYR A 231 2.52 8.51 -6.10
CA TYR A 231 3.05 7.60 -5.08
C TYR A 231 4.51 7.24 -5.36
N LEU A 232 4.88 7.03 -6.62
CA LEU A 232 6.27 6.78 -7.02
C LEU A 232 7.24 7.90 -6.58
N LYS A 233 6.77 9.16 -6.56
CA LYS A 233 7.59 10.30 -6.11
C LYS A 233 7.95 10.27 -4.61
N GLU A 234 7.26 9.45 -3.82
CA GLU A 234 7.59 9.25 -2.40
C GLU A 234 8.81 8.35 -2.21
N TYR A 235 9.23 7.65 -3.28
CA TYR A 235 10.39 6.77 -3.31
C TYR A 235 11.51 7.38 -4.15
N ASP A 236 12.72 7.32 -3.64
CA ASP A 236 13.92 7.71 -4.39
C ASP A 236 14.38 6.53 -5.28
N ILE A 237 13.61 6.31 -6.37
CA ILE A 237 13.87 5.20 -7.30
C ILE A 237 14.98 5.58 -8.24
N THR A 238 16.08 4.86 -8.18
CA THR A 238 17.23 4.97 -9.08
C THR A 238 17.70 3.57 -9.50
N PRO A 239 18.12 3.36 -10.77
CA PRO A 239 18.24 4.36 -11.84
C PRO A 239 16.88 4.88 -12.33
N MET A 240 16.86 6.06 -12.94
CA MET A 240 15.63 6.70 -13.45
C MET A 240 15.39 6.33 -14.91
N VAL A 241 14.11 6.34 -15.32
CA VAL A 241 13.71 6.19 -16.72
C VAL A 241 13.38 7.57 -17.30
N VAL A 242 13.99 7.89 -18.44
CA VAL A 242 13.75 9.11 -19.22
C VAL A 242 13.33 8.71 -20.63
N LEU A 243 12.21 9.26 -21.08
CA LEU A 243 11.72 9.05 -22.45
C LEU A 243 12.19 10.18 -23.34
N ASN A 244 12.70 9.84 -24.52
CA ASN A 244 12.99 10.84 -25.56
C ASN A 244 11.85 10.96 -26.57
N ASP A 245 11.89 12.00 -27.39
CA ASP A 245 10.86 12.30 -28.39
C ASP A 245 10.69 11.20 -29.46
N ASN A 246 11.65 10.30 -29.61
CA ASN A 246 11.63 9.18 -30.54
C ASN A 246 11.09 7.87 -29.95
N GLY A 247 10.57 7.91 -28.73
CA GLY A 247 10.05 6.72 -28.03
C GLY A 247 11.13 5.78 -27.45
N VAL A 248 12.41 6.13 -27.53
CA VAL A 248 13.48 5.38 -26.87
C VAL A 248 13.43 5.69 -25.38
N ALA A 249 13.37 4.64 -24.58
CA ALA A 249 13.42 4.74 -23.13
C ALA A 249 14.87 4.59 -22.65
N THR A 250 15.41 5.64 -22.04
CA THR A 250 16.75 5.66 -21.48
C THR A 250 16.68 5.52 -19.98
N ILE A 251 17.39 4.55 -19.43
CA ILE A 251 17.61 4.38 -17.99
C ILE A 251 18.93 5.08 -17.66
N THR A 252 18.94 5.94 -16.63
CA THR A 252 20.10 6.77 -16.33
C THR A 252 20.39 6.85 -14.83
N GLU A 253 21.68 6.86 -14.46
CA GLU A 253 22.16 7.18 -13.12
C GLU A 253 23.58 7.78 -13.22
N GLY A 254 23.73 9.06 -12.85
CA GLY A 254 24.95 9.79 -13.13
C GLY A 254 25.25 9.86 -14.63
N ASP A 255 26.47 9.50 -15.01
CA ASP A 255 26.88 9.45 -16.42
C ASP A 255 26.56 8.12 -17.13
N TRP A 256 26.06 7.12 -16.38
CA TRP A 256 25.67 5.83 -16.96
C TRP A 256 24.29 5.90 -17.59
N THR A 257 24.17 5.31 -18.79
CA THR A 257 22.90 5.21 -19.51
C THR A 257 22.72 3.82 -20.13
N PHE A 258 21.45 3.40 -20.17
CA PHE A 258 21.03 2.15 -20.80
C PHE A 258 19.76 2.37 -21.62
N ASN A 259 19.79 2.08 -22.92
CA ASN A 259 18.68 2.37 -23.83
C ASN A 259 17.87 1.12 -24.16
N ILE A 260 16.53 1.25 -24.15
CA ILE A 260 15.58 0.27 -24.65
C ILE A 260 14.74 0.95 -25.73
N GLY A 261 14.94 0.52 -27.00
CA GLY A 261 14.31 1.17 -28.14
C GLY A 261 13.21 0.36 -28.83
N GLN A 262 12.97 -0.89 -28.39
CA GLN A 262 12.05 -1.80 -29.09
C GLN A 262 10.83 -2.14 -28.22
N ASP A 263 9.64 -2.00 -28.83
CA ASP A 263 8.41 -2.58 -28.33
C ASP A 263 8.37 -4.07 -28.65
N ILE A 264 7.94 -4.89 -27.69
CA ILE A 264 7.79 -6.33 -27.87
C ILE A 264 6.37 -6.75 -27.54
N GLY A 265 5.61 -7.16 -28.56
CA GLY A 265 4.19 -7.49 -28.40
C GLY A 265 3.40 -6.29 -27.84
N SER A 266 2.69 -6.52 -26.73
CA SER A 266 1.95 -5.48 -26.00
C SER A 266 2.79 -4.66 -25.03
N THR A 267 4.11 -4.94 -24.92
CA THR A 267 5.00 -4.31 -23.95
C THR A 267 5.89 -3.28 -24.62
N LYS A 268 5.59 -2.01 -24.43
CA LYS A 268 6.35 -0.88 -24.96
C LYS A 268 7.77 -0.83 -24.38
N ALA A 269 8.69 -0.22 -25.13
CA ALA A 269 10.07 0.04 -24.69
C ALA A 269 10.10 0.76 -23.32
N GLU A 270 9.20 1.70 -23.10
CA GLU A 270 9.02 2.40 -21.83
C GLU A 270 8.72 1.43 -20.66
N TYR A 271 7.79 0.50 -20.86
CA TYR A 271 7.44 -0.47 -19.81
C TYR A 271 8.59 -1.43 -19.50
N ARG A 272 9.32 -1.83 -20.54
CA ARG A 272 10.53 -2.64 -20.40
C ARG A 272 11.63 -1.90 -19.63
N ALA A 273 11.76 -0.58 -19.86
CA ALA A 273 12.70 0.25 -19.12
C ALA A 273 12.28 0.38 -17.63
N TYR A 274 10.99 0.58 -17.34
CA TYR A 274 10.50 0.56 -15.97
C TYR A 274 10.70 -0.79 -15.28
N MET A 275 10.54 -1.90 -16.01
CA MET A 275 10.83 -3.25 -15.49
C MET A 275 12.29 -3.35 -15.08
N LEU A 276 13.22 -2.98 -15.94
CA LEU A 276 14.65 -3.04 -15.66
C LEU A 276 15.04 -2.08 -14.51
N ALA A 277 14.68 -0.82 -14.60
CA ALA A 277 15.02 0.19 -13.59
C ALA A 277 14.49 -0.18 -12.20
N GLY A 278 13.24 -0.61 -12.14
CA GLY A 278 12.63 -1.02 -10.88
C GLY A 278 13.19 -2.32 -10.31
N SER A 279 13.56 -3.30 -11.16
CA SER A 279 14.22 -4.52 -10.71
C SER A 279 15.64 -4.25 -10.21
N LEU A 280 16.37 -3.32 -10.81
CA LEU A 280 17.66 -2.84 -10.30
C LEU A 280 17.49 -2.13 -8.94
N TRP A 281 16.45 -1.32 -8.79
CA TRP A 281 16.13 -0.70 -7.51
C TRP A 281 15.82 -1.75 -6.43
N VAL A 282 15.04 -2.80 -6.74
CA VAL A 282 14.75 -3.92 -5.82
C VAL A 282 16.04 -4.64 -5.42
N ALA A 283 16.95 -4.90 -6.37
CA ALA A 283 18.24 -5.51 -6.10
C ALA A 283 19.06 -4.69 -5.07
N ARG A 284 19.08 -3.37 -5.22
CA ARG A 284 19.77 -2.43 -4.30
C ARG A 284 19.21 -2.43 -2.88
N GLN A 285 17.91 -2.72 -2.70
CA GLN A 285 17.32 -2.83 -1.36
C GLN A 285 17.88 -4.01 -0.56
N ARG A 286 18.44 -5.02 -1.24
CA ARG A 286 19.08 -6.19 -0.61
C ARG A 286 20.50 -5.92 -0.13
N GLY A 287 21.13 -4.85 -0.62
CA GLY A 287 22.50 -4.45 -0.25
C GLY A 287 23.32 -3.96 -1.44
N PRO A 288 24.63 -3.80 -1.26
CA PRO A 288 25.51 -3.41 -2.35
C PRO A 288 25.43 -4.40 -3.51
N ILE A 289 25.37 -3.88 -4.74
CA ILE A 289 25.31 -4.72 -5.94
C ILE A 289 26.67 -5.41 -6.17
N ASN A 290 26.60 -6.72 -6.40
CA ASN A 290 27.75 -7.53 -6.79
C ASN A 290 27.74 -7.81 -8.31
N PRO A 291 28.76 -7.40 -9.08
CA PRO A 291 28.77 -7.59 -10.53
C PRO A 291 28.75 -9.06 -10.96
N ASP A 292 29.14 -10.00 -10.09
CA ASP A 292 29.18 -11.43 -10.40
C ASP A 292 27.79 -12.09 -10.37
N TYR A 293 26.78 -11.42 -9.79
CA TYR A 293 25.42 -11.94 -9.70
C TYR A 293 24.58 -11.69 -10.97
N PHE A 294 25.11 -10.96 -11.96
CA PHE A 294 24.45 -10.83 -13.25
C PHE A 294 24.68 -12.09 -14.09
N VAL A 295 23.59 -12.80 -14.39
CA VAL A 295 23.58 -14.06 -15.14
C VAL A 295 22.66 -13.93 -16.35
N VAL A 296 23.07 -14.50 -17.48
CA VAL A 296 22.27 -14.63 -18.69
C VAL A 296 21.80 -16.07 -18.83
N TYR A 297 20.50 -16.24 -19.04
CA TYR A 297 19.90 -17.51 -19.40
C TYR A 297 19.34 -17.41 -20.82
N ASP A 298 20.01 -18.04 -21.76
CA ASP A 298 19.67 -18.02 -23.19
C ASP A 298 18.97 -19.33 -23.58
N ASN A 299 17.81 -19.23 -24.25
CA ASN A 299 17.09 -20.38 -24.79
C ASN A 299 17.10 -20.42 -26.34
N GLY A 300 17.88 -19.56 -26.99
CA GLY A 300 18.01 -19.46 -28.43
C GLY A 300 17.00 -18.55 -29.13
N SER A 301 15.79 -18.36 -28.58
CA SER A 301 14.78 -17.47 -29.13
C SER A 301 14.73 -16.12 -28.43
N TYR A 302 15.04 -16.13 -27.15
CA TYR A 302 15.17 -14.98 -26.27
C TYR A 302 16.18 -15.28 -25.16
N ALA A 303 16.66 -14.28 -24.49
CA ALA A 303 17.52 -14.43 -23.33
C ALA A 303 16.99 -13.61 -22.15
N HIS A 304 17.02 -14.19 -20.96
CA HIS A 304 16.74 -13.50 -19.73
C HIS A 304 18.03 -13.03 -19.06
N ILE A 305 18.01 -11.81 -18.57
CA ILE A 305 19.08 -11.29 -17.72
C ILE A 305 18.55 -11.29 -16.28
N TYR A 306 19.27 -11.95 -15.38
CA TYR A 306 18.97 -11.99 -13.95
C TYR A 306 20.04 -11.26 -13.15
N TYR A 307 19.66 -10.77 -12.00
CA TYR A 307 20.53 -10.47 -10.88
C TYR A 307 20.13 -11.38 -9.73
N ASP A 308 20.94 -12.38 -9.42
CA ASP A 308 20.58 -13.46 -8.50
C ASP A 308 19.24 -14.12 -8.91
N ASP A 309 18.19 -14.07 -8.08
CA ASP A 309 16.84 -14.55 -8.37
C ASP A 309 15.91 -13.48 -9.03
N ILE A 310 16.37 -12.24 -9.18
CA ILE A 310 15.58 -11.14 -9.74
C ILE A 310 15.74 -11.12 -11.25
N GLN A 311 14.64 -11.35 -11.99
CA GLN A 311 14.61 -11.12 -13.43
C GLN A 311 14.65 -9.62 -13.72
N LEU A 312 15.69 -9.16 -14.42
CA LEU A 312 15.91 -7.77 -14.77
C LEU A 312 15.27 -7.41 -16.12
N LEU A 313 15.57 -8.19 -17.15
CA LEU A 313 15.15 -7.94 -18.51
C LEU A 313 15.04 -9.25 -19.30
N THR A 314 14.04 -9.32 -20.18
CA THR A 314 14.02 -10.29 -21.28
C THR A 314 14.37 -9.57 -22.56
N VAL A 315 15.36 -10.07 -23.29
CA VAL A 315 15.76 -9.60 -24.60
C VAL A 315 15.41 -10.63 -25.66
N TYR A 316 15.00 -10.17 -26.82
CA TYR A 316 14.56 -10.98 -27.94
C TYR A 316 15.47 -10.75 -29.14
N ASN A 317 15.42 -11.66 -30.12
CA ASN A 317 16.19 -11.48 -31.38
C ASN A 317 15.88 -10.15 -32.08
N GLN A 318 14.67 -9.63 -31.90
CA GLN A 318 14.28 -8.30 -32.40
C GLN A 318 15.11 -7.17 -31.78
N ASP A 319 15.49 -7.27 -30.50
CA ASP A 319 16.35 -6.29 -29.83
C ASP A 319 17.78 -6.30 -30.38
N ALA A 320 18.22 -7.44 -30.88
CA ALA A 320 19.59 -7.68 -31.40
C ALA A 320 19.79 -7.16 -32.83
N VAL A 321 18.70 -6.90 -33.58
CA VAL A 321 18.77 -6.55 -35.01
C VAL A 321 19.68 -5.32 -35.25
N GLY A 322 20.69 -5.52 -36.09
CA GLY A 322 21.67 -4.46 -36.43
C GLY A 322 22.73 -4.19 -35.34
N ILE A 323 22.72 -4.92 -34.23
CA ILE A 323 23.63 -4.71 -33.08
C ILE A 323 24.47 -5.97 -32.83
N THR A 324 23.83 -7.12 -32.66
CA THR A 324 24.47 -8.42 -32.39
C THR A 324 23.79 -9.53 -33.20
N PRO A 325 24.40 -10.73 -33.33
CA PRO A 325 23.82 -11.81 -34.11
C PRO A 325 22.49 -12.36 -33.58
N ASP A 326 22.29 -12.35 -32.28
CA ASP A 326 21.16 -12.99 -31.59
C ASP A 326 20.88 -12.39 -30.21
N ALA A 327 19.78 -12.81 -29.58
CA ALA A 327 19.35 -12.36 -28.26
C ALA A 327 20.38 -12.69 -27.16
N GLY A 328 21.03 -13.85 -27.21
CA GLY A 328 22.05 -14.26 -26.24
C GLY A 328 23.26 -13.33 -26.25
N SER A 329 23.78 -13.05 -27.43
CA SER A 329 24.89 -12.09 -27.64
C SER A 329 24.51 -10.67 -27.21
N TYR A 330 23.26 -10.25 -27.48
CA TYR A 330 22.77 -8.94 -27.03
C TYR A 330 22.61 -8.89 -25.51
N ALA A 331 22.08 -9.95 -24.89
CA ALA A 331 21.98 -10.05 -23.43
C ALA A 331 23.35 -10.01 -22.74
N ALA A 332 24.36 -10.65 -23.33
CA ALA A 332 25.74 -10.57 -22.84
C ALA A 332 26.29 -9.14 -22.90
N ALA A 333 26.04 -8.41 -24.01
CA ALA A 333 26.40 -7.00 -24.13
C ALA A 333 25.68 -6.12 -23.11
N CYS A 334 24.36 -6.31 -22.94
CA CYS A 334 23.58 -5.64 -21.90
C CYS A 334 24.12 -5.90 -20.50
N THR A 335 24.47 -7.16 -20.19
CA THR A 335 25.03 -7.56 -18.90
C THR A 335 26.36 -6.84 -18.63
N LYS A 336 27.20 -6.65 -19.65
CA LYS A 336 28.43 -5.87 -19.52
C LYS A 336 28.12 -4.43 -19.12
N MET A 337 27.16 -3.77 -19.79
CA MET A 337 26.74 -2.41 -19.45
C MET A 337 26.16 -2.32 -18.01
N LEU A 338 25.42 -3.34 -17.55
CA LEU A 338 24.94 -3.41 -16.19
C LEU A 338 26.08 -3.54 -15.15
N ARG A 339 27.12 -4.30 -15.48
CA ARG A 339 28.33 -4.40 -14.62
C ARG A 339 29.09 -3.07 -14.55
N GLU A 340 29.11 -2.27 -15.62
CA GLU A 340 29.68 -0.93 -15.63
C GLU A 340 28.90 0.07 -14.75
N TRP A 341 27.61 -0.15 -14.55
CA TRP A 341 26.76 0.63 -13.63
C TRP A 341 27.07 0.37 -12.15
N VAL A 342 27.52 -0.85 -11.78
CA VAL A 342 27.69 -1.28 -10.38
C VAL A 342 28.48 -0.31 -9.50
N PRO A 343 29.70 0.16 -9.92
CA PRO A 343 30.45 1.10 -9.08
C PRO A 343 29.70 2.41 -8.85
N ILE A 344 28.95 2.91 -9.85
CA ILE A 344 28.18 4.14 -9.73
C ILE A 344 27.03 3.94 -8.73
N ALA A 345 26.27 2.84 -8.85
CA ALA A 345 25.18 2.51 -7.96
C ALA A 345 25.65 2.39 -6.51
N ASN A 346 26.69 1.61 -6.27
CA ASN A 346 27.23 1.37 -4.93
C ASN A 346 27.82 2.66 -4.30
N TYR A 347 28.45 3.51 -5.09
CA TYR A 347 28.94 4.81 -4.64
C TYR A 347 27.79 5.74 -4.23
N ASN A 348 26.76 5.85 -5.06
CA ASN A 348 25.58 6.68 -4.79
C ASN A 348 24.83 6.19 -3.55
N ASP A 349 24.68 4.88 -3.37
CA ASP A 349 24.03 4.29 -2.18
C ASP A 349 24.83 4.59 -0.91
N LYS A 350 26.15 4.55 -0.98
CA LYS A 350 27.00 4.94 0.14
C LYS A 350 26.80 6.41 0.50
N LEU A 351 26.82 7.31 -0.49
CA LEU A 351 26.59 8.74 -0.26
C LEU A 351 25.22 9.01 0.39
N LYS A 352 24.16 8.33 -0.08
CA LYS A 352 22.80 8.45 0.50
C LYS A 352 22.79 7.99 1.95
N LYS A 353 23.42 6.86 2.27
CA LYS A 353 23.51 6.33 3.64
C LYS A 353 24.29 7.27 4.56
N ASP A 354 25.42 7.80 4.10
CA ASP A 354 26.24 8.72 4.87
C ASP A 354 25.49 10.04 5.15
N ALA A 355 24.77 10.58 4.17
CA ALA A 355 23.94 11.77 4.31
C ALA A 355 22.75 11.53 5.27
N ALA A 356 22.07 10.39 5.17
CA ALA A 356 20.98 10.02 6.06
C ALA A 356 21.47 9.86 7.50
N PHE A 357 22.62 9.22 7.70
CA PHE A 357 23.25 9.08 9.02
C PHE A 357 23.58 10.44 9.63
N ALA A 358 24.19 11.34 8.85
CA ALA A 358 24.51 12.70 9.32
C ALA A 358 23.26 13.51 9.68
N ALA A 359 22.19 13.40 8.89
CA ALA A 359 20.91 14.05 9.17
C ALA A 359 20.27 13.54 10.47
N GLU A 360 20.31 12.21 10.69
CA GLU A 360 19.78 11.60 11.91
C GLU A 360 20.59 12.02 13.16
N GLN A 361 21.90 12.05 13.08
CA GLN A 361 22.75 12.54 14.18
C GLN A 361 22.41 14.00 14.54
N LYS A 362 22.19 14.84 13.53
CA LYS A 362 21.78 16.23 13.75
C LYS A 362 20.41 16.31 14.43
N ARG A 363 19.44 15.51 13.99
CA ARG A 363 18.10 15.44 14.61
C ARG A 363 18.17 15.05 16.07
N LEU A 364 18.92 13.99 16.40
CA LEU A 364 19.11 13.51 17.76
C LEU A 364 19.77 14.57 18.66
N ALA A 365 20.79 15.27 18.15
CA ALA A 365 21.43 16.34 18.88
C ALA A 365 20.50 17.53 19.17
N GLU A 366 19.61 17.89 18.23
CA GLU A 366 18.60 18.93 18.44
C GLU A 366 17.54 18.49 19.46
N GLU A 367 17.11 17.24 19.44
CA GLU A 367 16.16 16.67 20.39
C GLU A 367 16.73 16.64 21.81
N GLN A 368 17.99 16.23 21.95
CA GLN A 368 18.70 16.24 23.24
C GLN A 368 18.81 17.65 23.82
N LYS A 369 19.17 18.66 23.01
CA LYS A 369 19.18 20.06 23.43
C LYS A 369 17.81 20.58 23.88
N LYS A 370 16.73 20.13 23.26
CA LYS A 370 15.35 20.49 23.69
C LYS A 370 15.04 19.87 25.05
N LEU A 371 15.39 18.61 25.24
CA LEU A 371 15.18 17.90 26.52
C LEU A 371 15.96 18.55 27.66
N GLU A 372 17.24 18.90 27.46
CA GLU A 372 18.05 19.59 28.44
C GLU A 372 17.46 20.96 28.83
N LYS A 373 16.97 21.72 27.86
CA LYS A 373 16.29 23.01 28.13
C LYS A 373 15.02 22.83 28.95
N GLU A 374 14.23 21.79 28.65
CA GLU A 374 13.02 21.50 29.44
C GLU A 374 13.33 21.07 30.87
N GLN A 375 14.34 20.20 31.04
CA GLN A 375 14.81 19.79 32.36
C GLN A 375 15.34 20.98 33.18
N ALA A 376 16.13 21.85 32.56
CA ALA A 376 16.62 23.07 33.20
C ALA A 376 15.49 24.03 33.59
N LYS A 377 14.43 24.12 32.79
CA LYS A 377 13.25 24.92 33.12
C LYS A 377 12.51 24.33 34.33
N LYS A 378 12.26 23.03 34.33
CA LYS A 378 11.61 22.31 35.47
C LYS A 378 12.42 22.46 36.78
N ALA A 379 13.74 22.31 36.71
CA ALA A 379 14.61 22.50 37.86
C ALA A 379 14.56 23.93 38.44
N LYS A 380 14.52 24.97 37.57
CA LYS A 380 14.36 26.35 38.02
C LYS A 380 12.97 26.61 38.66
N GLU A 381 11.93 26.02 38.14
CA GLU A 381 10.57 26.14 38.71
C GLU A 381 10.48 25.45 40.07
N GLU A 382 11.11 24.28 40.22
CA GLU A 382 11.17 23.57 41.50
C GLU A 382 11.97 24.33 42.54
N GLN A 383 13.13 24.87 42.19
CA GLN A 383 13.90 25.75 43.10
C GLN A 383 13.08 26.96 43.59
N LYS A 384 12.35 27.63 42.70
CA LYS A 384 11.47 28.75 43.09
C LYS A 384 10.34 28.29 44.02
N ARG A 385 9.79 27.09 43.83
CA ARG A 385 8.79 26.52 44.72
C ARG A 385 9.35 26.26 46.11
N LEU A 386 10.48 25.60 46.18
CA LEU A 386 11.17 25.30 47.47
C LEU A 386 11.57 26.59 48.22
N GLU A 387 12.04 27.61 47.53
CA GLU A 387 12.37 28.91 48.14
C GLU A 387 11.12 29.60 48.74
N LYS A 388 9.97 29.55 48.02
CA LYS A 388 8.68 30.07 48.51
C LYS A 388 8.22 29.32 49.77
N GLU A 389 8.32 27.97 49.76
CA GLU A 389 7.98 27.15 50.92
C GLU A 389 8.88 27.47 52.15
N ARG A 390 10.18 27.63 51.90
CA ARG A 390 11.11 28.03 52.99
C ARG A 390 10.75 29.37 53.60
N LYS A 391 10.51 30.40 52.74
CA LYS A 391 10.10 31.73 53.21
C LYS A 391 8.74 31.68 53.95
N ALA A 392 7.80 30.86 53.53
CA ALA A 392 6.52 30.68 54.19
C ALA A 392 6.66 30.03 55.58
N LYS A 393 7.53 29.00 55.70
CA LYS A 393 7.85 28.32 56.99
C LYS A 393 8.52 29.31 57.97
N GLU A 394 9.53 30.07 57.51
CA GLU A 394 10.20 31.11 58.34
C GLU A 394 9.21 32.17 58.83
N LYS A 395 8.27 32.60 57.98
CA LYS A 395 7.25 33.59 58.38
C LYS A 395 6.26 33.01 59.39
N ALA A 396 5.85 31.72 59.22
CA ALA A 396 4.95 31.05 60.18
C ALA A 396 5.65 30.85 61.56
N GLU A 397 6.92 30.49 61.55
CA GLU A 397 7.69 30.32 62.81
C GLU A 397 7.89 31.63 63.52
N LYS A 398 8.22 32.72 62.85
CA LYS A 398 8.29 34.09 63.45
C LYS A 398 6.95 34.50 64.09
N LYS A 399 5.83 34.23 63.38
CA LYS A 399 4.49 34.54 63.92
C LYS A 399 4.17 33.72 65.14
N ARG A 400 4.52 32.43 65.21
CA ARG A 400 4.35 31.55 66.35
C ARG A 400 5.14 32.03 67.55
N LEU A 401 6.43 32.40 67.38
CA LEU A 401 7.29 32.91 68.42
C LEU A 401 6.77 34.23 68.98
N GLU A 402 6.23 35.10 68.15
CA GLU A 402 5.62 36.38 68.59
C GLU A 402 4.36 36.16 69.39
N GLU A 403 3.50 35.23 68.98
CA GLU A 403 2.28 34.82 69.72
C GLU A 403 2.65 34.20 71.10
N GLU A 404 3.64 33.31 71.15
CA GLU A 404 4.17 32.74 72.40
C GLU A 404 4.72 33.84 73.34
N ARG A 405 5.47 34.84 72.82
CA ARG A 405 5.96 35.95 73.59
C ARG A 405 4.81 36.79 74.19
N LYS A 406 3.81 37.13 73.34
CA LYS A 406 2.60 37.88 73.83
C LYS A 406 1.82 37.11 74.86
N ALA A 407 1.72 35.78 74.73
CA ALA A 407 1.08 34.91 75.72
C ALA A 407 1.82 34.89 77.07
N ARG A 408 3.17 34.82 77.05
CA ARG A 408 4.02 34.88 78.27
C ARG A 408 3.87 36.23 78.96
N GLU A 409 3.95 37.38 78.20
CA GLU A 409 3.76 38.69 78.73
C GLU A 409 2.36 38.89 79.42
N LYS A 410 1.34 38.32 78.81
CA LYS A 410 -0.03 38.33 79.35
C LYS A 410 -0.13 37.46 80.64
N ALA A 411 0.48 36.29 80.67
CA ALA A 411 0.48 35.42 81.85
C ALA A 411 1.25 36.06 83.02
N GLU A 412 2.41 36.75 82.74
CA GLU A 412 3.14 37.50 83.79
C GLU A 412 2.32 38.69 84.34
N LYS A 413 1.57 39.41 83.50
CA LYS A 413 0.69 40.50 83.95
C LYS A 413 -0.47 39.97 84.79
N GLU A 414 -1.04 38.82 84.44
CA GLU A 414 -2.11 38.18 85.25
C GLU A 414 -1.57 37.62 86.58
N ALA A 415 -0.32 37.06 86.60
CA ALA A 415 0.30 36.59 87.84
C ALA A 415 0.61 37.75 88.78
N LYS A 416 1.11 38.90 88.28
CA LYS A 416 1.34 40.14 89.03
C LYS A 416 0.03 40.70 89.63
N LYS A 417 -1.09 40.61 88.93
CA LYS A 417 -2.42 41.06 89.35
C LYS A 417 -3.00 40.14 90.50
N LYS A 418 -2.62 38.89 90.52
CA LYS A 418 -3.07 37.95 91.58
C LYS A 418 -2.19 37.98 92.87
N ALA A 419 -1.01 38.61 92.78
CA ALA A 419 -0.10 38.75 93.89
C ALA A 419 -0.16 40.13 94.63
N ALA A 420 -0.93 41.05 94.11
CA ALA A 420 -1.32 42.33 94.73
C ALA A 420 -2.74 42.26 95.26
#